data_bddd74d6c1b3ff4a4ff0935ee3f7890e
#
_entry.id   bddd74d6c1b3ff4a4ff0935ee3f7890e
#
_cell.length_a   1.000
_cell.length_b   1.000
_cell.length_c   1.000
_cell.angle_alpha   90.00
_cell.angle_beta   90.00
_cell.angle_gamma   90.00
#
_symmetry.space_group_name_H-M   'P 1'
#
loop_
_entity.id
_entity.type
_entity.pdbx_description
1 polymer ?
#
loop_
_entity_poly.entity_id
_entity_poly.type
_entity_poly.pdbx_seq_one_letter_code
_entity_poly.pdbx_strand_id
1 'polypeptide(L)'
;MSDVYDLVIGDRGYSSWSLRGWLLFDAFNIPCRVHTARLYTDELPELLKAYHPARTAPTIRTPDGVVMPESLAIAEELADRHPDAGIWPKGRARAVARVLAAEMHAGFTALRSHCPMNLRVSYTDCAAPQGVLDDLRRLETVWAWAWKETDSREWLCGPYSAADVFFASVATRIATYNLPVSDRAQAYVQAHLAHPSFRKWRAMGLVDGADQEFYRRSYPTRPWPGPPVLSAKALDGLDGVLNDTCPYSGKPVTHALELGDGRRFGFCNAFCRDKTVADPEAWPAFMALMSKDEYR
;
A
#
# COMPACT_ATOMS: atom_id res chain seq x y z
N MET A 1 -18.12 8.27 21.75
CA MET A 1 -17.58 8.44 20.39
C MET A 1 -16.40 7.51 20.26
N SER A 2 -16.14 6.94 19.10
CA SER A 2 -15.01 6.03 18.89
C SER A 2 -13.72 6.87 18.85
N ASP A 3 -12.70 6.51 19.64
CA ASP A 3 -11.38 7.18 19.61
C ASP A 3 -10.55 6.79 18.36
N VAL A 4 -11.17 6.17 17.37
CA VAL A 4 -10.52 5.60 16.19
C VAL A 4 -11.11 6.22 14.93
N TYR A 5 -10.25 6.57 13.99
CA TYR A 5 -10.65 7.03 12.65
C TYR A 5 -11.39 5.95 11.88
N ASP A 6 -12.40 6.33 11.10
CA ASP A 6 -12.89 5.49 9.99
C ASP A 6 -12.18 5.90 8.70
N LEU A 7 -11.73 4.92 7.93
CA LEU A 7 -11.07 5.11 6.63
C LEU A 7 -11.83 4.32 5.55
N VAL A 8 -12.46 5.03 4.63
CA VAL A 8 -13.09 4.44 3.43
C VAL A 8 -12.08 4.33 2.31
N ILE A 9 -11.94 3.14 1.75
CA ILE A 9 -11.06 2.82 0.62
C ILE A 9 -11.80 2.06 -0.48
N GLY A 10 -11.28 2.16 -1.70
CA GLY A 10 -11.62 1.27 -2.81
C GLY A 10 -10.74 0.03 -2.88
N ASP A 11 -10.84 -0.72 -3.99
CA ASP A 11 -10.07 -1.95 -4.25
C ASP A 11 -8.57 -1.78 -4.00
N ARG A 12 -8.01 -2.58 -3.12
CA ARG A 12 -6.57 -2.51 -2.75
C ARG A 12 -5.65 -2.80 -3.92
N GLY A 13 -6.02 -3.70 -4.81
CA GLY A 13 -5.20 -4.05 -5.97
C GLY A 13 -5.06 -2.93 -7.01
N TYR A 14 -5.98 -1.95 -7.01
CA TYR A 14 -6.15 -1.02 -8.13
C TYR A 14 -6.23 0.46 -7.73
N SER A 15 -6.72 0.78 -6.53
CA SER A 15 -6.91 2.16 -6.08
C SER A 15 -5.63 2.80 -5.55
N SER A 16 -4.95 3.56 -6.41
CA SER A 16 -3.76 4.31 -6.02
C SER A 16 -4.02 5.44 -5.02
N TRP A 17 -5.21 5.98 -5.01
CA TRP A 17 -5.64 6.98 -4.04
C TRP A 17 -5.88 6.35 -2.67
N SER A 18 -6.54 5.17 -2.63
CA SER A 18 -6.74 4.42 -1.39
C SER A 18 -5.44 3.92 -0.78
N LEU A 19 -4.46 3.52 -1.62
CA LEU A 19 -3.10 3.20 -1.17
C LEU A 19 -2.48 4.36 -0.37
N ARG A 20 -2.55 5.59 -0.89
CA ARG A 20 -2.06 6.78 -0.17
C ARG A 20 -2.76 6.96 1.16
N GLY A 21 -4.10 6.94 1.15
CA GLY A 21 -4.89 7.10 2.37
C GLY A 21 -4.52 6.07 3.43
N TRP A 22 -4.39 4.81 3.04
CA TRP A 22 -4.09 3.74 3.97
C TRP A 22 -2.63 3.80 4.50
N LEU A 23 -1.65 4.13 3.65
CA LEU A 23 -0.26 4.28 4.05
C LEU A 23 -0.07 5.41 5.07
N LEU A 24 -0.85 6.48 5.01
CA LEU A 24 -0.84 7.57 6.00
C LEU A 24 -1.22 7.09 7.41
N PHE A 25 -1.93 5.98 7.54
CA PHE A 25 -2.25 5.38 8.83
C PHE A 25 -1.26 4.27 9.21
N ASP A 26 -1.10 3.25 8.35
CA ASP A 26 -0.31 2.07 8.72
C ASP A 26 1.18 2.37 8.88
N ALA A 27 1.78 3.18 7.99
CA ALA A 27 3.20 3.50 8.06
C ALA A 27 3.57 4.39 9.26
N PHE A 28 2.61 5.12 9.80
CA PHE A 28 2.80 6.01 10.94
C PHE A 28 2.15 5.50 12.23
N ASN A 29 1.70 4.23 12.23
CA ASN A 29 1.09 3.57 13.39
C ASN A 29 -0.14 4.31 13.97
N ILE A 30 -0.91 4.97 13.11
CA ILE A 30 -2.15 5.63 13.50
C ILE A 30 -3.30 4.62 13.35
N PRO A 31 -4.04 4.29 14.41
CA PRO A 31 -5.10 3.30 14.33
C PRO A 31 -6.31 3.82 13.54
N CYS A 32 -6.83 2.99 12.64
CA CYS A 32 -8.07 3.29 11.92
C CYS A 32 -8.90 2.02 11.69
N ARG A 33 -10.21 2.20 11.54
CA ARG A 33 -11.13 1.18 11.07
C ARG A 33 -11.32 1.34 9.57
N VAL A 34 -10.95 0.32 8.82
CA VAL A 34 -11.02 0.35 7.35
C VAL A 34 -12.36 -0.18 6.86
N HIS A 35 -13.00 0.58 6.00
CA HIS A 35 -14.22 0.22 5.26
C HIS A 35 -13.87 0.14 3.78
N THR A 36 -14.04 -1.04 3.19
CA THR A 36 -13.69 -1.29 1.78
C THR A 36 -14.94 -1.37 0.93
N ALA A 37 -14.92 -0.76 -0.24
CA ALA A 37 -15.96 -0.88 -1.26
C ALA A 37 -15.34 -1.11 -2.64
N ARG A 38 -16.08 -1.77 -3.53
CA ARG A 38 -15.64 -2.01 -4.90
C ARG A 38 -15.70 -0.73 -5.73
N LEU A 39 -14.64 -0.46 -6.48
CA LEU A 39 -14.62 0.60 -7.49
C LEU A 39 -15.50 0.19 -8.69
N TYR A 40 -16.12 1.20 -9.32
CA TYR A 40 -16.97 1.04 -10.52
C TYR A 40 -18.21 0.17 -10.29
N THR A 41 -18.67 0.07 -9.03
CA THR A 41 -19.94 -0.52 -8.62
C THR A 41 -20.70 0.46 -7.75
N ASP A 42 -21.92 0.12 -7.37
CA ASP A 42 -22.73 0.96 -6.45
C ASP A 42 -22.26 0.88 -4.98
N GLU A 43 -21.33 -0.02 -4.65
CA GLU A 43 -20.86 -0.21 -3.27
C GLU A 43 -20.19 1.06 -2.70
N LEU A 44 -19.31 1.71 -3.46
CA LEU A 44 -18.61 2.90 -2.99
C LEU A 44 -19.56 4.10 -2.82
N PRO A 45 -20.42 4.44 -3.79
CA PRO A 45 -21.45 5.46 -3.60
C PRO A 45 -22.39 5.19 -2.41
N GLU A 46 -22.83 3.95 -2.23
CA GLU A 46 -23.70 3.56 -1.09
C GLU A 46 -22.97 3.74 0.25
N LEU A 47 -21.74 3.25 0.37
CA LEU A 47 -20.93 3.43 1.57
C LEU A 47 -20.71 4.90 1.89
N LEU A 48 -20.42 5.73 0.88
CA LEU A 48 -20.15 7.16 1.04
C LEU A 48 -21.38 7.99 1.43
N LYS A 49 -22.61 7.47 1.31
CA LYS A 49 -23.81 8.15 1.86
C LYS A 49 -23.67 8.47 3.35
N ALA A 50 -23.03 7.55 4.10
CA ALA A 50 -22.75 7.75 5.53
C ALA A 50 -21.62 8.77 5.79
N TYR A 51 -20.90 9.19 4.74
CA TYR A 51 -19.75 10.11 4.80
C TYR A 51 -20.00 11.38 3.97
N HIS A 52 -21.23 11.86 3.89
CA HIS A 52 -21.56 13.10 3.20
C HIS A 52 -20.71 14.27 3.75
N PRO A 53 -20.13 15.16 2.92
CA PRO A 53 -20.32 15.32 1.45
C PRO A 53 -19.29 14.57 0.56
N ALA A 54 -18.56 13.59 1.09
CA ALA A 54 -17.54 12.85 0.34
C ALA A 54 -18.14 12.09 -0.85
N ARG A 55 -17.37 12.01 -1.96
CA ARG A 55 -17.75 11.32 -3.21
C ARG A 55 -16.68 10.35 -3.70
N THR A 56 -15.52 10.33 -3.04
CA THR A 56 -14.32 9.61 -3.48
C THR A 56 -13.65 8.86 -2.33
N ALA A 57 -12.80 7.90 -2.66
CA ALA A 57 -11.88 7.26 -1.73
C ALA A 57 -10.41 7.68 -2.06
N PRO A 58 -9.55 7.92 -1.04
CA PRO A 58 -9.83 7.73 0.38
C PRO A 58 -10.73 8.83 0.94
N THR A 59 -11.54 8.47 1.92
CA THR A 59 -12.27 9.41 2.78
C THR A 59 -12.09 8.96 4.21
N ILE A 60 -11.86 9.87 5.14
CA ILE A 60 -11.84 9.58 6.56
C ILE A 60 -13.02 10.22 7.30
N ARG A 61 -13.36 9.65 8.44
CA ARG A 61 -14.07 10.33 9.51
C ARG A 61 -13.16 10.37 10.72
N THR A 62 -12.90 11.57 11.22
CA THR A 62 -12.09 11.77 12.43
C THR A 62 -12.85 11.29 13.67
N PRO A 63 -12.17 11.05 14.82
CA PRO A 63 -12.82 10.65 16.07
C PRO A 63 -13.91 11.63 16.54
N ASP A 64 -13.75 12.92 16.28
CA ASP A 64 -14.71 13.98 16.56
C ASP A 64 -15.78 14.17 15.48
N GLY A 65 -15.78 13.33 14.43
CA GLY A 65 -16.88 13.22 13.46
C GLY A 65 -16.71 14.02 12.17
N VAL A 66 -15.59 14.72 11.96
CA VAL A 66 -15.35 15.48 10.72
C VAL A 66 -15.08 14.51 9.57
N VAL A 67 -15.79 14.68 8.46
CA VAL A 67 -15.59 13.91 7.23
C VAL A 67 -14.62 14.65 6.32
N MET A 68 -13.57 13.96 5.91
CA MET A 68 -12.50 14.53 5.08
C MET A 68 -12.20 13.61 3.88
N PRO A 69 -12.62 13.96 2.66
CA PRO A 69 -12.05 13.41 1.44
C PRO A 69 -10.69 14.08 1.18
N GLU A 70 -9.96 13.61 0.15
CA GLU A 70 -8.69 14.15 -0.31
C GLU A 70 -7.45 13.77 0.52
N SER A 71 -6.62 12.96 -0.09
CA SER A 71 -5.44 12.38 0.57
C SER A 71 -4.44 13.43 1.09
N LEU A 72 -4.34 14.59 0.43
CA LEU A 72 -3.42 15.66 0.88
C LEU A 72 -3.96 16.34 2.15
N ALA A 73 -5.26 16.62 2.19
CA ALA A 73 -5.91 17.16 3.39
C ALA A 73 -5.83 16.18 4.56
N ILE A 74 -6.02 14.88 4.28
CA ILE A 74 -5.85 13.81 5.29
C ILE A 74 -4.41 13.81 5.85
N ALA A 75 -3.39 13.95 5.01
CA ALA A 75 -1.99 13.99 5.46
C ALA A 75 -1.70 15.17 6.39
N GLU A 76 -2.23 16.36 6.06
CA GLU A 76 -2.08 17.56 6.91
C GLU A 76 -2.81 17.40 8.24
N GLU A 77 -4.05 16.94 8.23
CA GLU A 77 -4.84 16.76 9.45
C GLU A 77 -4.23 15.71 10.39
N LEU A 78 -3.78 14.58 9.84
CA LEU A 78 -3.11 13.56 10.65
C LEU A 78 -1.80 14.07 11.23
N ALA A 79 -1.03 14.89 10.48
CA ALA A 79 0.20 15.48 10.97
C ALA A 79 -0.03 16.50 12.09
N ASP A 80 -1.13 17.24 12.03
CA ASP A 80 -1.51 18.20 13.08
C ASP A 80 -1.97 17.48 14.36
N ARG A 81 -2.82 16.45 14.21
CA ARG A 81 -3.32 15.65 15.35
C ARG A 81 -2.28 14.70 15.95
N HIS A 82 -1.28 14.29 15.17
CA HIS A 82 -0.23 13.36 15.58
C HIS A 82 1.17 13.92 15.30
N PRO A 83 1.57 15.02 15.95
CA PRO A 83 2.82 15.74 15.65
C PRO A 83 4.08 14.90 15.81
N ASP A 84 4.04 13.87 16.65
CA ASP A 84 5.16 12.96 16.90
C ASP A 84 5.21 11.76 15.93
N ALA A 85 4.19 11.56 15.09
CA ALA A 85 4.16 10.46 14.12
C ALA A 85 5.18 10.63 12.98
N GLY A 86 5.67 11.86 12.73
CA GLY A 86 6.67 12.10 11.70
C GLY A 86 6.14 12.07 10.27
N ILE A 87 4.84 12.31 10.07
CA ILE A 87 4.19 12.32 8.74
C ILE A 87 4.87 13.30 7.80
N TRP A 88 5.17 14.51 8.26
CA TRP A 88 6.04 15.45 7.56
C TRP A 88 7.40 15.54 8.26
N PRO A 89 8.51 15.60 7.53
CA PRO A 89 9.82 15.86 8.11
C PRO A 89 9.85 17.25 8.74
N LYS A 90 10.92 17.53 9.53
CA LYS A 90 11.09 18.83 10.19
C LYS A 90 11.94 19.79 9.35
N GLY A 91 11.85 21.09 9.64
CA GLY A 91 12.70 22.13 9.06
C GLY A 91 12.59 22.25 7.53
N ARG A 92 13.72 22.44 6.83
CA ARG A 92 13.79 22.63 5.39
C ARG A 92 13.17 21.46 4.61
N ALA A 93 13.40 20.23 5.05
CA ALA A 93 12.89 19.04 4.40
C ALA A 93 11.35 19.00 4.36
N ARG A 94 10.67 19.64 5.32
CA ARG A 94 9.19 19.77 5.32
C ARG A 94 8.68 20.55 4.11
N ALA A 95 9.33 21.65 3.75
CA ALA A 95 8.94 22.43 2.57
C ALA A 95 9.13 21.61 1.29
N VAL A 96 10.26 20.92 1.15
CA VAL A 96 10.54 20.02 0.03
C VAL A 96 9.47 18.92 -0.06
N ALA A 97 9.20 18.23 1.03
CA ALA A 97 8.21 17.14 1.08
C ALA A 97 6.80 17.60 0.66
N ARG A 98 6.37 18.80 1.08
CA ARG A 98 5.07 19.36 0.69
C ARG A 98 4.99 19.72 -0.78
N VAL A 99 6.06 20.29 -1.37
CA VAL A 99 6.13 20.53 -2.82
C VAL A 99 5.99 19.22 -3.59
N LEU A 100 6.74 18.20 -3.20
CA LEU A 100 6.69 16.89 -3.84
C LEU A 100 5.31 16.24 -3.77
N ALA A 101 4.69 16.24 -2.58
CA ALA A 101 3.36 15.66 -2.40
C ALA A 101 2.30 16.41 -3.22
N ALA A 102 2.35 17.76 -3.25
CA ALA A 102 1.43 18.58 -4.03
C ALA A 102 1.60 18.35 -5.54
N GLU A 103 2.84 18.28 -6.04
CA GLU A 103 3.09 18.01 -7.45
C GLU A 103 2.62 16.61 -7.85
N MET A 104 2.88 15.59 -6.99
CA MET A 104 2.37 14.24 -7.26
C MET A 104 0.85 14.16 -7.18
N HIS A 105 0.22 14.93 -6.31
CA HIS A 105 -1.24 14.99 -6.18
C HIS A 105 -1.90 15.48 -7.47
N ALA A 106 -1.38 16.55 -8.05
CA ALA A 106 -1.97 17.25 -9.20
C ALA A 106 -1.42 16.79 -10.57
N GLY A 107 -0.20 16.24 -10.61
CA GLY A 107 0.56 16.02 -11.84
C GLY A 107 0.62 14.58 -12.34
N PHE A 108 1.54 14.35 -13.30
CA PHE A 108 1.89 13.04 -13.86
C PHE A 108 0.70 12.33 -14.52
N THR A 109 -0.10 13.08 -15.25
CA THR A 109 -1.37 12.60 -15.83
C THR A 109 -1.16 11.56 -16.91
N ALA A 110 -0.11 11.68 -17.73
CA ALA A 110 0.19 10.68 -18.77
C ALA A 110 0.56 9.34 -18.13
N LEU A 111 1.46 9.32 -17.14
CA LEU A 111 1.81 8.12 -16.38
C LEU A 111 0.58 7.48 -15.72
N ARG A 112 -0.26 8.28 -15.08
CA ARG A 112 -1.45 7.79 -14.36
C ARG A 112 -2.50 7.21 -15.29
N SER A 113 -2.67 7.77 -16.48
CA SER A 113 -3.67 7.34 -17.46
C SER A 113 -3.22 6.11 -18.25
N HIS A 114 -1.97 6.09 -18.73
CA HIS A 114 -1.45 4.99 -19.54
C HIS A 114 -1.03 3.78 -18.72
N CYS A 115 -0.56 4.02 -17.48
CA CYS A 115 -0.07 2.99 -16.57
C CYS A 115 -0.94 2.94 -15.29
N PRO A 116 -2.22 2.54 -15.37
CA PRO A 116 -3.07 2.42 -14.19
C PRO A 116 -2.46 1.42 -13.19
N MET A 117 -2.63 1.69 -11.90
CA MET A 117 -2.06 0.83 -10.86
C MET A 117 -2.74 -0.54 -10.88
N ASN A 118 -1.94 -1.59 -11.01
CA ASN A 118 -2.35 -2.98 -10.84
C ASN A 118 -1.25 -3.73 -10.08
N LEU A 119 -1.53 -4.12 -8.84
CA LEU A 119 -0.56 -4.77 -7.95
C LEU A 119 -0.52 -6.30 -8.12
N ARG A 120 -1.38 -6.86 -8.99
CA ARG A 120 -1.51 -8.31 -9.24
C ARG A 120 -0.61 -8.81 -10.35
N VAL A 121 -0.03 -7.92 -11.14
CA VAL A 121 0.74 -8.26 -12.33
C VAL A 121 1.97 -7.36 -12.46
N SER A 122 3.01 -7.86 -13.11
CA SER A 122 4.11 -7.06 -13.65
C SER A 122 4.34 -7.48 -15.11
N TYR A 123 4.66 -6.51 -15.94
CA TYR A 123 4.81 -6.66 -17.38
C TYR A 123 6.27 -6.48 -17.83
N THR A 124 6.58 -7.05 -18.99
CA THR A 124 7.77 -6.72 -19.78
C THR A 124 7.36 -5.97 -21.06
N ASP A 125 8.32 -5.38 -21.72
CA ASP A 125 8.17 -4.81 -23.06
C ASP A 125 7.04 -3.78 -23.21
N CYS A 126 6.76 -3.04 -22.15
CA CYS A 126 5.79 -1.96 -22.18
C CYS A 126 6.33 -0.78 -23.00
N ALA A 127 5.77 -0.58 -24.20
CA ALA A 127 6.05 0.61 -25.01
C ALA A 127 5.45 1.85 -24.35
N ALA A 128 6.27 2.60 -23.59
CA ALA A 128 5.83 3.80 -22.93
C ALA A 128 5.65 4.95 -23.95
N PRO A 129 4.46 5.57 -24.06
CA PRO A 129 4.26 6.74 -24.91
C PRO A 129 5.12 7.92 -24.46
N GLN A 130 5.39 8.86 -25.39
CA GLN A 130 6.26 10.01 -25.13
C GLN A 130 5.84 10.81 -23.88
N GLY A 131 4.53 11.03 -23.65
CA GLY A 131 4.05 11.72 -22.45
C GLY A 131 4.38 10.98 -21.13
N VAL A 132 4.44 9.63 -21.14
CA VAL A 132 4.89 8.86 -19.98
C VAL A 132 6.39 9.06 -19.75
N LEU A 133 7.18 9.05 -20.84
CA LEU A 133 8.63 9.31 -20.75
C LEU A 133 8.92 10.72 -20.25
N ASP A 134 8.09 11.70 -20.62
CA ASP A 134 8.19 13.09 -20.13
C ASP A 134 7.87 13.16 -18.63
N ASP A 135 6.83 12.48 -18.18
CA ASP A 135 6.48 12.38 -16.77
C ASP A 135 7.62 11.70 -15.97
N LEU A 136 8.23 10.64 -16.50
CA LEU A 136 9.37 9.98 -15.84
C LEU A 136 10.58 10.92 -15.72
N ARG A 137 10.93 11.67 -16.76
CA ARG A 137 12.01 12.66 -16.68
C ARG A 137 11.72 13.74 -15.62
N ARG A 138 10.47 14.18 -15.53
CA ARG A 138 10.07 15.15 -14.48
C ARG A 138 10.19 14.53 -13.09
N LEU A 139 9.74 13.28 -12.89
CA LEU A 139 9.88 12.53 -11.64
C LEU A 139 11.34 12.45 -11.19
N GLU A 140 12.24 12.03 -12.08
CA GLU A 140 13.66 11.95 -11.75
C GLU A 140 14.27 13.31 -11.41
N THR A 141 13.83 14.37 -12.09
CA THR A 141 14.27 15.74 -11.79
C THR A 141 13.86 16.17 -10.38
N VAL A 142 12.59 15.96 -9.99
CA VAL A 142 12.11 16.38 -8.66
C VAL A 142 12.65 15.49 -7.54
N TRP A 143 12.86 14.21 -7.79
CA TRP A 143 13.50 13.31 -6.82
C TRP A 143 14.97 13.67 -6.62
N ALA A 144 15.73 13.91 -7.70
CA ALA A 144 17.11 14.34 -7.61
C ALA A 144 17.27 15.67 -6.86
N TRP A 145 16.36 16.62 -7.13
CA TRP A 145 16.29 17.87 -6.38
C TRP A 145 16.03 17.64 -4.89
N ALA A 146 15.06 16.81 -4.54
CA ALA A 146 14.73 16.52 -3.15
C ALA A 146 15.90 15.90 -2.40
N TRP A 147 16.54 14.87 -2.96
CA TRP A 147 17.71 14.24 -2.36
C TRP A 147 18.88 15.22 -2.15
N LYS A 148 19.07 16.15 -3.09
CA LYS A 148 20.10 17.20 -2.95
C LYS A 148 19.75 18.20 -1.85
N GLU A 149 18.52 18.67 -1.80
CA GLU A 149 18.06 19.69 -0.84
C GLU A 149 18.02 19.18 0.61
N THR A 150 17.85 17.88 0.79
CA THR A 150 17.66 17.24 2.11
C THR A 150 18.83 16.37 2.55
N ASP A 151 19.85 16.21 1.70
CA ASP A 151 20.97 15.26 1.88
C ASP A 151 20.50 13.84 2.21
N SER A 152 19.37 13.43 1.60
CA SER A 152 18.74 12.14 1.85
C SER A 152 19.25 11.08 0.87
N ARG A 153 19.14 9.80 1.25
CA ARG A 153 19.65 8.68 0.44
C ARG A 153 18.58 7.71 0.00
N GLU A 154 17.88 7.09 0.92
CA GLU A 154 16.86 6.08 0.66
C GLU A 154 15.52 6.73 0.33
N TRP A 155 15.00 7.56 1.23
CA TRP A 155 13.73 8.28 1.05
C TRP A 155 13.97 9.71 0.58
N LEU A 156 12.92 10.39 0.11
CA LEU A 156 13.07 11.71 -0.54
C LEU A 156 13.47 12.83 0.41
N CYS A 157 13.07 12.73 1.68
CA CYS A 157 13.20 13.86 2.60
C CYS A 157 13.70 13.45 4.01
N GLY A 158 14.55 12.45 4.11
CA GLY A 158 15.06 11.88 5.36
C GLY A 158 14.40 10.55 5.68
N PRO A 159 13.75 10.36 6.83
CA PRO A 159 12.90 9.20 7.10
C PRO A 159 11.70 9.13 6.17
N TYR A 160 11.09 7.94 6.04
CA TYR A 160 9.85 7.75 5.31
C TYR A 160 8.79 8.79 5.75
N SER A 161 8.17 9.45 4.82
CA SER A 161 7.28 10.60 5.07
C SER A 161 6.08 10.62 4.12
N ALA A 162 5.18 11.58 4.29
CA ALA A 162 4.06 11.77 3.38
C ALA A 162 4.52 11.98 1.92
N ALA A 163 5.70 12.58 1.67
CA ALA A 163 6.25 12.65 0.31
C ALA A 163 6.36 11.26 -0.31
N ASP A 164 6.94 10.31 0.42
CA ASP A 164 7.13 8.93 -0.04
C ASP A 164 5.78 8.20 -0.16
N VAL A 165 4.84 8.41 0.77
CA VAL A 165 3.47 7.90 0.66
C VAL A 165 2.83 8.31 -0.67
N PHE A 166 3.00 9.57 -1.09
CA PHE A 166 2.42 10.06 -2.33
C PHE A 166 3.07 9.43 -3.57
N PHE A 167 4.37 9.14 -3.51
CA PHE A 167 5.08 8.47 -4.61
C PHE A 167 4.99 6.95 -4.59
N ALA A 168 4.47 6.31 -3.55
CA ALA A 168 4.30 4.86 -3.50
C ALA A 168 3.54 4.32 -4.72
N SER A 169 2.48 5.00 -5.14
CA SER A 169 1.71 4.61 -6.33
C SER A 169 2.45 4.83 -7.65
N VAL A 170 3.46 5.70 -7.70
CA VAL A 170 4.37 5.86 -8.84
C VAL A 170 5.36 4.70 -8.86
N ALA A 171 5.97 4.39 -7.73
CA ALA A 171 6.87 3.26 -7.60
C ALA A 171 6.22 1.96 -8.08
N THR A 172 4.95 1.71 -7.69
CA THR A 172 4.21 0.54 -8.17
C THR A 172 4.01 0.54 -9.68
N ARG A 173 3.74 1.71 -10.30
CA ARG A 173 3.59 1.81 -11.76
C ARG A 173 4.89 1.51 -12.49
N ILE A 174 6.01 2.06 -12.01
CA ILE A 174 7.33 1.77 -12.57
C ILE A 174 7.61 0.26 -12.49
N ALA A 175 7.33 -0.36 -11.34
CA ALA A 175 7.49 -1.79 -11.13
C ALA A 175 6.55 -2.65 -12.00
N THR A 176 5.26 -2.31 -12.06
CA THR A 176 4.26 -3.03 -12.85
C THR A 176 4.59 -3.01 -14.34
N TYR A 177 4.95 -1.85 -14.88
CA TYR A 177 5.14 -1.65 -16.32
C TYR A 177 6.60 -1.72 -16.75
N ASN A 178 7.54 -2.03 -15.83
CA ASN A 178 8.97 -2.07 -16.12
C ASN A 178 9.46 -0.81 -16.82
N LEU A 179 9.04 0.36 -16.32
CA LEU A 179 9.34 1.63 -16.97
C LEU A 179 10.83 2.01 -16.79
N PRO A 180 11.43 2.63 -17.82
CA PRO A 180 12.84 2.99 -17.79
C PRO A 180 13.08 4.18 -16.84
N VAL A 181 13.88 3.97 -15.80
CA VAL A 181 14.33 5.00 -14.87
C VAL A 181 15.79 4.73 -14.51
N SER A 182 16.49 5.74 -13.97
CA SER A 182 17.88 5.61 -13.51
C SER A 182 18.03 4.60 -12.37
N ASP A 183 19.25 4.10 -12.14
CA ASP A 183 19.56 3.17 -11.06
C ASP A 183 19.15 3.71 -9.69
N ARG A 184 19.34 5.02 -9.46
CA ARG A 184 18.92 5.66 -8.21
C ARG A 184 17.40 5.68 -8.04
N ALA A 185 16.67 5.99 -9.09
CA ALA A 185 15.21 5.94 -9.08
C ALA A 185 14.73 4.49 -8.92
N GLN A 186 15.39 3.52 -9.56
CA GLN A 186 15.09 2.10 -9.37
C GLN A 186 15.34 1.63 -7.94
N ALA A 187 16.41 2.09 -7.27
CA ALA A 187 16.66 1.80 -5.86
C ALA A 187 15.53 2.35 -4.96
N TYR A 188 15.05 3.56 -5.23
CA TYR A 188 13.90 4.15 -4.54
C TYR A 188 12.60 3.35 -4.77
N VAL A 189 12.37 2.90 -6.01
CA VAL A 189 11.25 1.98 -6.30
C VAL A 189 11.36 0.71 -5.46
N GLN A 190 12.54 0.08 -5.41
CA GLN A 190 12.74 -1.15 -4.61
C GLN A 190 12.53 -0.91 -3.11
N ALA A 191 12.95 0.22 -2.57
CA ALA A 191 12.67 0.60 -1.19
C ALA A 191 11.15 0.63 -0.91
N HIS A 192 10.36 1.20 -1.83
CA HIS A 192 8.90 1.17 -1.72
C HIS A 192 8.32 -0.25 -1.74
N LEU A 193 8.78 -1.10 -2.68
CA LEU A 193 8.28 -2.47 -2.78
C LEU A 193 8.64 -3.32 -1.56
N ALA A 194 9.74 -2.98 -0.87
CA ALA A 194 10.20 -3.63 0.35
C ALA A 194 9.56 -3.05 1.62
N HIS A 195 8.95 -1.85 1.55
CA HIS A 195 8.40 -1.19 2.74
C HIS A 195 7.32 -2.05 3.42
N PRO A 196 7.39 -2.28 4.74
CA PRO A 196 6.50 -3.21 5.44
C PRO A 196 5.01 -2.92 5.22
N SER A 197 4.60 -1.65 5.29
CA SER A 197 3.20 -1.26 5.04
C SER A 197 2.79 -1.52 3.59
N PHE A 198 3.66 -1.27 2.62
CA PHE A 198 3.34 -1.57 1.23
C PHE A 198 3.20 -3.09 1.00
N ARG A 199 4.06 -3.92 1.58
CA ARG A 199 3.96 -5.38 1.51
C ARG A 199 2.61 -5.87 2.07
N LYS A 200 2.18 -5.37 3.24
CA LYS A 200 0.85 -5.65 3.80
C LYS A 200 -0.28 -5.27 2.84
N TRP A 201 -0.22 -4.05 2.29
CA TRP A 201 -1.23 -3.58 1.35
C TRP A 201 -1.33 -4.46 0.11
N ARG A 202 -0.18 -4.79 -0.50
CA ARG A 202 -0.14 -5.66 -1.67
C ARG A 202 -0.65 -7.06 -1.36
N ALA A 203 -0.23 -7.66 -0.25
CA ALA A 203 -0.68 -8.99 0.16
C ALA A 203 -2.22 -9.06 0.30
N MET A 204 -2.83 -8.03 0.93
CA MET A 204 -4.28 -7.91 0.97
C MET A 204 -4.88 -7.71 -0.43
N GLY A 205 -4.28 -6.86 -1.26
CA GLY A 205 -4.77 -6.57 -2.61
C GLY A 205 -4.71 -7.75 -3.58
N LEU A 206 -3.84 -8.73 -3.32
CA LEU A 206 -3.77 -9.97 -4.11
C LEU A 206 -4.96 -10.90 -3.86
N VAL A 207 -5.56 -10.84 -2.69
CA VAL A 207 -6.61 -11.75 -2.23
C VAL A 207 -7.97 -11.08 -2.04
N ASP A 208 -8.02 -9.78 -2.08
CA ASP A 208 -9.24 -8.99 -1.86
C ASP A 208 -9.96 -8.74 -3.19
N GLY A 209 -10.96 -9.53 -3.45
CA GLY A 209 -11.85 -9.38 -4.59
C GLY A 209 -11.36 -9.92 -5.94
N ALA A 210 -12.23 -9.83 -6.95
CA ALA A 210 -11.96 -10.31 -8.30
C ALA A 210 -11.03 -9.38 -9.08
N ASP A 211 -10.42 -9.92 -10.13
CA ASP A 211 -9.66 -9.14 -11.10
C ASP A 211 -10.56 -8.11 -11.81
N GLN A 212 -9.97 -6.95 -12.06
CA GLN A 212 -10.58 -5.85 -12.81
C GLN A 212 -9.95 -5.78 -14.21
N GLU A 213 -10.69 -6.22 -15.24
CA GLU A 213 -10.19 -6.26 -16.63
C GLU A 213 -9.75 -4.88 -17.13
N PHE A 214 -10.44 -3.82 -16.72
CA PHE A 214 -10.09 -2.44 -17.07
C PHE A 214 -8.63 -2.09 -16.77
N TYR A 215 -8.04 -2.70 -15.74
CA TYR A 215 -6.66 -2.48 -15.31
C TYR A 215 -5.64 -3.43 -15.97
N ARG A 216 -6.09 -4.39 -16.76
CA ARG A 216 -5.19 -5.28 -17.51
C ARG A 216 -4.64 -4.61 -18.77
N ARG A 217 -3.47 -5.07 -19.18
CA ARG A 217 -2.82 -4.68 -20.43
C ARG A 217 -2.34 -5.94 -21.14
N SER A 218 -2.25 -5.88 -22.47
CA SER A 218 -1.86 -7.00 -23.33
C SER A 218 -0.34 -7.12 -23.51
N TYR A 219 0.44 -6.82 -22.47
CA TYR A 219 1.88 -7.01 -22.48
C TYR A 219 2.26 -8.38 -21.91
N PRO A 220 3.42 -8.97 -22.32
CA PRO A 220 3.94 -10.14 -21.66
C PRO A 220 4.17 -9.90 -20.17
N THR A 221 3.91 -10.93 -19.35
CA THR A 221 4.05 -10.83 -17.90
C THR A 221 5.41 -11.32 -17.41
N ARG A 222 5.82 -10.86 -16.24
CA ARG A 222 6.99 -11.33 -15.50
C ARG A 222 6.64 -11.49 -14.01
N PRO A 223 7.48 -12.19 -13.23
CA PRO A 223 7.36 -12.19 -11.78
C PRO A 223 7.37 -10.77 -11.21
N TRP A 224 6.65 -10.57 -10.12
CA TRP A 224 6.65 -9.29 -9.40
C TRP A 224 8.08 -8.94 -8.93
N PRO A 225 8.58 -7.73 -9.22
CA PRO A 225 9.98 -7.36 -8.96
C PRO A 225 10.26 -6.90 -7.51
N GLY A 226 9.34 -7.15 -6.57
CA GLY A 226 9.55 -6.88 -5.14
C GLY A 226 10.43 -7.94 -4.48
N PRO A 227 10.65 -7.82 -3.16
CA PRO A 227 11.40 -8.81 -2.40
C PRO A 227 10.83 -10.22 -2.58
N PRO A 228 11.68 -11.27 -2.57
CA PRO A 228 11.20 -12.65 -2.50
C PRO A 228 10.38 -12.84 -1.21
N VAL A 229 9.40 -13.72 -1.27
CA VAL A 229 8.54 -14.05 -0.12
C VAL A 229 8.73 -15.52 0.27
N LEU A 230 8.54 -15.83 1.53
CA LEU A 230 8.53 -17.22 2.00
C LEU A 230 7.44 -18.00 1.27
N SER A 231 7.78 -19.23 0.86
CA SER A 231 6.81 -20.11 0.21
C SER A 231 5.74 -20.53 1.21
N ALA A 232 4.48 -20.34 0.84
CA ALA A 232 3.33 -20.77 1.62
C ALA A 232 2.19 -21.20 0.67
N LYS A 233 1.36 -22.13 1.13
CA LYS A 233 0.15 -22.57 0.41
C LYS A 233 -1.04 -22.69 1.36
N ALA A 234 -2.24 -22.43 0.87
CA ALA A 234 -3.47 -22.68 1.62
C ALA A 234 -3.72 -24.19 1.76
N LEU A 235 -4.30 -24.60 2.88
CA LEU A 235 -4.72 -25.97 3.14
C LEU A 235 -6.25 -26.04 3.28
N ASP A 236 -6.81 -27.20 2.91
CA ASP A 236 -8.23 -27.51 3.02
C ASP A 236 -8.65 -28.09 4.38
N GLY A 237 -7.73 -28.26 5.31
CA GLY A 237 -7.98 -28.83 6.63
C GLY A 237 -7.14 -28.20 7.72
N LEU A 238 -7.33 -28.66 8.95
CA LEU A 238 -6.61 -28.18 10.15
C LEU A 238 -5.62 -29.19 10.72
N ASP A 239 -5.39 -30.31 10.03
CA ASP A 239 -4.50 -31.36 10.55
C ASP A 239 -3.07 -30.88 10.69
N GLY A 240 -2.50 -31.06 11.88
CA GLY A 240 -1.13 -30.67 12.18
C GLY A 240 -0.90 -29.14 12.31
N VAL A 241 -1.96 -28.35 12.49
CA VAL A 241 -1.85 -26.91 12.79
C VAL A 241 -1.27 -26.70 14.18
N LEU A 242 -0.30 -25.81 14.28
CA LEU A 242 0.50 -25.59 15.49
C LEU A 242 -0.15 -24.61 16.50
N ASN A 243 -1.11 -23.80 16.08
CA ASN A 243 -1.76 -22.79 16.92
C ASN A 243 -3.28 -22.93 16.95
N ASP A 244 -3.90 -22.66 18.09
CA ASP A 244 -5.35 -22.75 18.30
C ASP A 244 -6.09 -21.45 17.96
N THR A 245 -5.38 -20.31 17.96
CA THR A 245 -5.97 -18.99 17.77
C THR A 245 -5.28 -18.21 16.66
N CYS A 246 -6.08 -17.46 15.90
CA CYS A 246 -5.59 -16.60 14.82
C CYS A 246 -4.65 -15.51 15.36
N PRO A 247 -3.45 -15.32 14.78
CA PRO A 247 -2.49 -14.33 15.27
C PRO A 247 -2.97 -12.87 15.13
N TYR A 248 -4.01 -12.63 14.34
CA TYR A 248 -4.53 -11.27 14.10
C TYR A 248 -5.72 -10.92 15.00
N SER A 249 -6.57 -11.87 15.31
CA SER A 249 -7.84 -11.60 16.00
C SER A 249 -8.00 -12.31 17.35
N GLY A 250 -7.13 -13.30 17.66
CA GLY A 250 -7.28 -14.17 18.83
C GLY A 250 -8.46 -15.14 18.76
N LYS A 251 -9.24 -15.15 17.65
CA LYS A 251 -10.38 -16.07 17.48
C LYS A 251 -9.90 -17.48 17.14
N PRO A 252 -10.71 -18.53 17.43
CA PRO A 252 -10.41 -19.90 17.04
C PRO A 252 -10.07 -20.03 15.55
N VAL A 253 -9.18 -20.96 15.22
CA VAL A 253 -8.75 -21.22 13.83
C VAL A 253 -9.79 -22.06 13.09
N THR A 254 -10.01 -21.76 11.81
CA THR A 254 -10.93 -22.45 10.91
C THR A 254 -10.32 -22.67 9.51
N HIS A 255 -9.17 -22.07 9.25
CA HIS A 255 -8.44 -22.14 7.98
C HIS A 255 -6.95 -22.29 8.28
N ALA A 256 -6.20 -22.94 7.41
CA ALA A 256 -4.78 -23.16 7.61
C ALA A 256 -3.94 -22.90 6.37
N LEU A 257 -2.65 -22.61 6.59
CA LEU A 257 -1.61 -22.61 5.57
C LEU A 257 -0.49 -23.60 5.97
N GLU A 258 0.29 -24.00 4.98
CA GLU A 258 1.55 -24.70 5.15
C GLU A 258 2.68 -23.87 4.55
N LEU A 259 3.76 -23.68 5.30
CA LEU A 259 4.99 -23.05 4.83
C LEU A 259 5.84 -24.03 4.02
N GLY A 260 6.81 -23.51 3.27
CA GLY A 260 7.74 -24.33 2.48
C GLY A 260 8.58 -25.32 3.29
N ASP A 261 8.72 -25.13 4.61
CA ASP A 261 9.38 -26.03 5.54
C ASP A 261 8.44 -27.08 6.17
N GLY A 262 7.17 -27.09 5.78
CA GLY A 262 6.15 -28.05 6.23
C GLY A 262 5.40 -27.65 7.49
N ARG A 263 5.76 -26.57 8.18
CA ARG A 263 5.03 -26.06 9.36
C ARG A 263 3.64 -25.53 8.95
N ARG A 264 2.63 -25.82 9.78
CA ARG A 264 1.24 -25.46 9.50
C ARG A 264 0.70 -24.50 10.55
N PHE A 265 0.07 -23.43 10.10
CA PHE A 265 -0.48 -22.39 10.98
C PHE A 265 -1.94 -22.08 10.64
N GLY A 266 -2.73 -21.80 11.69
CA GLY A 266 -4.16 -21.59 11.61
C GLY A 266 -4.61 -20.13 11.69
N PHE A 267 -5.75 -19.85 11.05
CA PHE A 267 -6.38 -18.53 10.96
C PHE A 267 -7.91 -18.62 11.12
N CYS A 268 -8.53 -17.55 11.58
CA CYS A 268 -9.98 -17.51 11.86
C CYS A 268 -10.87 -17.40 10.61
N ASN A 269 -10.31 -17.11 9.43
CA ASN A 269 -11.05 -17.02 8.17
C ASN A 269 -10.10 -17.08 6.97
N ALA A 270 -10.69 -17.24 5.76
CA ALA A 270 -9.93 -17.33 4.51
C ALA A 270 -9.08 -16.07 4.24
N PHE A 271 -9.62 -14.87 4.47
CA PHE A 271 -8.87 -13.63 4.22
C PHE A 271 -7.60 -13.52 5.07
N CYS A 272 -7.68 -13.90 6.36
CA CYS A 272 -6.50 -13.93 7.24
C CYS A 272 -5.46 -14.93 6.77
N ARG A 273 -5.87 -16.11 6.30
CA ARG A 273 -5.00 -17.13 5.72
C ARG A 273 -4.38 -16.64 4.40
N ASP A 274 -5.20 -16.21 3.46
CA ASP A 274 -4.79 -15.96 2.07
C ASP A 274 -3.86 -14.75 1.95
N LYS A 275 -4.11 -13.67 2.71
CA LYS A 275 -3.17 -12.55 2.79
C LYS A 275 -1.82 -12.95 3.38
N THR A 276 -1.79 -13.94 4.29
CA THR A 276 -0.55 -14.45 4.86
C THR A 276 0.15 -15.38 3.86
N VAL A 277 -0.59 -16.20 3.11
CA VAL A 277 -0.03 -16.98 2.00
C VAL A 277 0.61 -16.08 0.94
N ALA A 278 -0.02 -14.94 0.63
CA ALA A 278 0.49 -13.99 -0.37
C ALA A 278 1.82 -13.33 0.03
N ASP A 279 2.05 -13.09 1.31
CA ASP A 279 3.31 -12.60 1.87
C ASP A 279 3.37 -12.87 3.38
N PRO A 280 3.94 -14.00 3.82
CA PRO A 280 4.03 -14.34 5.24
C PRO A 280 4.81 -13.32 6.07
N GLU A 281 5.89 -12.78 5.51
CA GLU A 281 6.79 -11.87 6.21
C GLU A 281 6.23 -10.44 6.37
N ALA A 282 5.17 -10.10 5.65
CA ALA A 282 4.51 -8.80 5.78
C ALA A 282 3.80 -8.59 7.15
N TRP A 283 3.60 -9.66 7.93
CA TRP A 283 2.73 -9.67 9.11
C TRP A 283 3.51 -9.88 10.41
N PRO A 284 3.84 -8.82 11.17
CA PRO A 284 4.60 -8.94 12.42
C PRO A 284 4.01 -9.92 13.43
N ALA A 285 2.67 -9.98 13.55
CA ALA A 285 2.01 -10.91 14.45
C ALA A 285 2.18 -12.37 14.03
N PHE A 286 2.21 -12.65 12.72
CA PHE A 286 2.49 -13.99 12.20
C PHE A 286 3.97 -14.34 12.36
N MET A 287 4.88 -13.41 12.09
CA MET A 287 6.32 -13.60 12.28
C MET A 287 6.64 -13.88 13.75
N ALA A 288 5.99 -13.16 14.69
CA ALA A 288 6.13 -13.44 16.12
C ALA A 288 5.60 -14.83 16.49
N LEU A 289 4.49 -15.29 15.88
CA LEU A 289 3.99 -16.64 16.09
C LEU A 289 4.99 -17.69 15.60
N MET A 290 5.52 -17.54 14.39
CA MET A 290 6.50 -18.47 13.79
C MET A 290 7.80 -18.59 14.58
N SER A 291 8.21 -17.55 15.30
CA SER A 291 9.46 -17.50 16.06
C SER A 291 9.37 -18.08 17.45
N LYS A 292 8.20 -18.54 17.91
CA LYS A 292 8.06 -19.22 19.21
C LYS A 292 8.84 -20.54 19.23
N ASP A 293 9.53 -20.78 20.34
CA ASP A 293 10.38 -21.98 20.48
C ASP A 293 9.59 -23.29 20.36
N GLU A 294 8.32 -23.29 20.77
CA GLU A 294 7.39 -24.41 20.64
C GLU A 294 7.05 -24.84 19.21
N TYR A 295 7.37 -23.96 18.21
CA TYR A 295 7.05 -24.16 16.79
C TYR A 295 8.31 -24.25 15.89
N ARG A 296 9.49 -24.33 16.49
CA ARG A 296 10.79 -24.48 15.81
C ARG A 296 11.11 -25.93 15.48
#